data_bd29d759b65897b892c8fceaab4f6e25
#
_entry.id   bd29d759b65897b892c8fceaab4f6e25
#
_cell.length_a   1.000
_cell.length_b   1.000
_cell.length_c   1.000
_cell.angle_alpha   90.00
_cell.angle_beta   90.00
_cell.angle_gamma   90.00
#
_symmetry.space_group_name_H-M   'P 1'
#
loop_
_entity.id
_entity.type
_entity.pdbx_description
1 polymer ?
#
loop_
_entity_poly.entity_id
_entity_poly.type
_entity_poly.pdbx_seq_one_letter_code
_entity_poly.pdbx_strand_id
1 'polypeptide(L)'
;TREALDIVLRLWGDEPEFDHQGKYWHVTKTGTLLGTLKPHIMPFQKPHPPIGVAGVSKGSDTLKLAGERGFWPMSLNLNPAYVASHWESVKIGAARSGRTPRRADWRLVREIFVADTDAEAMRLSAGGMMGRMMEEYFLPLLASFQFTEFLKHDPSVPDGDVTPEYCARHNWLVGSPGTVAN
;
A
#
# COMPACT_ATOMS: atom_id res chain seq x y z
N THR A 1 4.17 14.26 2.35
CA THR A 1 3.65 13.50 1.18
C THR A 1 2.78 14.39 0.27
N ARG A 2 1.74 15.08 0.77
CA ARG A 2 0.83 15.89 -0.07
C ARG A 2 1.58 16.94 -0.90
N GLU A 3 2.36 17.82 -0.26
CA GLU A 3 3.15 18.85 -0.95
C GLU A 3 4.10 18.27 -2.01
N ALA A 4 4.80 17.17 -1.68
CA ALA A 4 5.68 16.52 -2.65
C ALA A 4 4.92 15.97 -3.88
N LEU A 5 3.74 15.38 -3.68
CA LEU A 5 2.89 14.91 -4.79
C LEU A 5 2.36 16.08 -5.64
N ASP A 6 1.96 17.19 -5.01
CA ASP A 6 1.52 18.38 -5.73
C ASP A 6 2.65 18.95 -6.61
N ILE A 7 3.88 18.97 -6.10
CA ILE A 7 5.07 19.39 -6.87
C ILE A 7 5.33 18.43 -8.03
N VAL A 8 5.31 17.11 -7.79
CA VAL A 8 5.54 16.10 -8.83
C VAL A 8 4.51 16.23 -9.95
N LEU A 9 3.22 16.35 -9.60
CA LEU A 9 2.16 16.52 -10.60
C LEU A 9 2.30 17.81 -11.39
N ARG A 10 2.73 18.89 -10.74
CA ARG A 10 3.00 20.16 -11.40
C ARG A 10 4.22 20.08 -12.32
N LEU A 11 5.28 19.36 -11.91
CA LEU A 11 6.46 19.09 -12.76
C LEU A 11 6.08 18.27 -14.02
N TRP A 12 5.14 17.34 -13.89
CA TRP A 12 4.63 16.52 -15.00
C TRP A 12 3.59 17.25 -15.88
N GLY A 13 3.11 18.39 -15.43
CA GLY A 13 2.18 19.23 -16.19
C GLY A 13 2.88 20.04 -17.29
N ASP A 14 2.05 20.67 -18.12
CA ASP A 14 2.52 21.43 -19.29
C ASP A 14 2.99 22.85 -18.94
N GLU A 15 2.96 23.24 -17.68
CA GLU A 15 3.48 24.52 -17.21
C GLU A 15 4.98 24.62 -17.55
N PRO A 16 5.41 25.61 -18.35
CA PRO A 16 6.78 25.63 -18.88
C PRO A 16 7.81 25.90 -17.78
N GLU A 17 7.54 26.87 -16.94
CA GLU A 17 8.42 27.29 -15.85
C GLU A 17 7.61 27.62 -14.60
N PHE A 18 8.15 27.34 -13.43
CA PHE A 18 7.58 27.80 -12.17
C PHE A 18 8.61 27.80 -11.05
N ASP A 19 8.34 28.60 -10.04
CA ASP A 19 9.00 28.56 -8.75
C ASP A 19 7.96 28.21 -7.68
N HIS A 20 8.21 27.11 -6.94
CA HIS A 20 7.36 26.65 -5.84
C HIS A 20 8.09 26.84 -4.52
N GLN A 21 7.57 27.72 -3.68
CA GLN A 21 8.04 27.88 -2.31
C GLN A 21 6.98 27.31 -1.37
N GLY A 22 7.20 26.06 -0.92
CA GLY A 22 6.30 25.36 -0.03
C GLY A 22 6.75 25.40 1.41
N LYS A 23 6.03 24.63 2.25
CA LYS A 23 6.40 24.48 3.66
C LYS A 23 7.69 23.69 3.86
N TYR A 24 7.93 22.68 3.04
CA TYR A 24 9.04 21.74 3.15
C TYR A 24 9.99 21.78 1.96
N TRP A 25 9.52 22.23 0.81
CA TRP A 25 10.25 22.17 -0.45
C TRP A 25 10.27 23.49 -1.17
N HIS A 26 11.44 23.84 -1.67
CA HIS A 26 11.59 24.89 -2.69
C HIS A 26 12.05 24.21 -3.98
N VAL A 27 11.24 24.31 -5.05
CA VAL A 27 11.50 23.66 -6.34
C VAL A 27 11.26 24.62 -7.47
N THR A 28 12.29 24.82 -8.29
CA THR A 28 12.21 25.62 -9.51
C THR A 28 12.21 24.70 -10.72
N LYS A 29 11.17 24.78 -11.55
CA LYS A 29 11.15 24.20 -12.89
C LYS A 29 11.67 25.21 -13.86
N THR A 30 12.87 24.98 -14.39
CA THR A 30 13.47 25.84 -15.42
C THR A 30 12.94 25.49 -16.80
N GLY A 31 12.94 26.48 -17.70
CA GLY A 31 12.58 26.26 -19.09
C GLY A 31 13.65 25.50 -19.88
N THR A 32 13.54 25.57 -21.18
CA THR A 32 14.46 24.90 -22.09
C THR A 32 15.86 25.48 -21.98
N LEU A 33 16.86 24.68 -21.69
CA LEU A 33 18.26 25.09 -21.68
C LEU A 33 18.80 25.10 -23.12
N LEU A 34 19.57 26.11 -23.45
CA LEU A 34 20.18 26.27 -24.78
C LEU A 34 19.18 26.15 -25.94
N GLY A 35 17.91 26.49 -25.71
CA GLY A 35 16.86 26.43 -26.73
C GLY A 35 16.37 25.02 -27.12
N THR A 36 17.01 23.97 -26.64
CA THR A 36 16.69 22.56 -27.05
C THR A 36 16.59 21.57 -25.92
N LEU A 37 17.37 21.71 -24.87
CA LEU A 37 17.43 20.72 -23.79
C LEU A 37 16.36 20.99 -22.75
N LYS A 38 15.49 19.99 -22.53
CA LYS A 38 14.54 20.01 -21.41
C LYS A 38 15.23 19.51 -20.14
N PRO A 39 15.11 20.21 -19.02
CA PRO A 39 15.81 19.85 -17.78
C PRO A 39 15.24 18.60 -17.09
N HIS A 40 14.11 18.08 -17.55
CA HIS A 40 13.45 16.91 -16.97
C HIS A 40 12.69 16.12 -18.05
N ILE A 41 12.48 14.84 -17.76
CA ILE A 41 11.74 13.93 -18.63
C ILE A 41 10.25 13.99 -18.27
N MET A 42 9.41 14.22 -19.27
CA MET A 42 7.95 14.19 -19.09
C MET A 42 7.41 12.76 -19.14
N PRO A 43 6.37 12.44 -18.36
CA PRO A 43 5.70 11.16 -18.48
C PRO A 43 5.15 10.94 -19.89
N PHE A 44 5.25 9.69 -20.36
CA PHE A 44 4.62 9.28 -21.61
C PHE A 44 3.10 9.28 -21.50
N GLN A 45 2.56 8.73 -20.40
CA GLN A 45 1.12 8.71 -20.13
C GLN A 45 0.59 10.10 -19.79
N LYS A 46 -0.63 10.38 -20.28
CA LYS A 46 -1.34 11.62 -20.02
C LYS A 46 -2.59 11.39 -19.17
N PRO A 47 -2.87 12.25 -18.20
CA PRO A 47 -2.09 13.42 -17.75
C PRO A 47 -0.81 13.03 -17.00
N HIS A 48 -0.70 11.82 -16.50
CA HIS A 48 0.44 11.21 -15.79
C HIS A 48 0.24 9.70 -15.66
N PRO A 49 1.28 8.91 -15.36
CA PRO A 49 1.11 7.48 -15.06
C PRO A 49 0.22 7.29 -13.82
N PRO A 50 -0.42 6.11 -13.68
CA PRO A 50 -1.14 5.78 -12.46
C PRO A 50 -0.24 5.93 -11.22
N ILE A 51 -0.78 6.51 -10.15
CA ILE A 51 -0.05 6.73 -8.90
C ILE A 51 -0.63 5.81 -7.83
N GLY A 52 0.20 4.94 -7.27
CA GLY A 52 -0.13 4.13 -6.12
C GLY A 52 0.26 4.82 -4.81
N VAL A 53 -0.65 4.82 -3.83
CA VAL A 53 -0.40 5.38 -2.51
C VAL A 53 -0.69 4.34 -1.44
N ALA A 54 0.36 3.95 -0.70
CA ALA A 54 0.24 2.97 0.35
C ALA A 54 -0.26 3.59 1.67
N GLY A 55 -1.00 2.78 2.42
CA GLY A 55 -1.39 3.08 3.79
C GLY A 55 -1.37 1.83 4.65
N VAL A 56 -0.96 1.99 5.92
CA VAL A 56 -0.81 0.90 6.87
C VAL A 56 -1.76 1.06 8.06
N SER A 57 -1.92 2.26 8.56
CA SER A 57 -2.71 2.53 9.77
C SER A 57 -4.21 2.59 9.51
N LYS A 58 -4.98 2.20 10.51
CA LYS A 58 -6.43 2.46 10.55
C LYS A 58 -6.67 3.98 10.45
N GLY A 59 -7.59 4.40 9.60
CA GLY A 59 -7.85 5.82 9.38
C GLY A 59 -6.75 6.55 8.60
N SER A 60 -5.94 5.83 7.82
CA SER A 60 -4.77 6.32 7.08
C SER A 60 -5.03 7.59 6.26
N ASP A 61 -4.28 8.64 6.56
CA ASP A 61 -4.36 9.90 5.81
C ASP A 61 -3.80 9.78 4.38
N THR A 62 -2.87 8.86 4.14
CA THR A 62 -2.38 8.58 2.79
C THR A 62 -3.45 7.89 1.94
N LEU A 63 -4.24 6.98 2.51
CA LEU A 63 -5.38 6.37 1.81
C LEU A 63 -6.54 7.35 1.60
N LYS A 64 -6.76 8.28 2.54
CA LYS A 64 -7.69 9.41 2.31
C LYS A 64 -7.20 10.27 1.14
N LEU A 65 -5.89 10.55 1.07
CA LEU A 65 -5.31 11.28 -0.06
C LEU A 65 -5.49 10.51 -1.38
N ALA A 66 -5.30 9.19 -1.38
CA ALA A 66 -5.54 8.36 -2.55
C ALA A 66 -6.99 8.48 -3.04
N GLY A 67 -7.97 8.39 -2.14
CA GLY A 67 -9.38 8.59 -2.48
C GLY A 67 -9.68 9.99 -3.02
N GLU A 68 -9.17 11.02 -2.35
CA GLU A 68 -9.36 12.43 -2.72
C GLU A 68 -8.82 12.75 -4.13
N ARG A 69 -7.67 12.17 -4.48
CA ARG A 69 -6.99 12.42 -5.77
C ARG A 69 -7.38 11.43 -6.87
N GLY A 70 -8.05 10.33 -6.54
CA GLY A 70 -8.34 9.25 -7.48
C GLY A 70 -7.09 8.40 -7.81
N PHE A 71 -6.14 8.33 -6.88
CA PHE A 71 -4.98 7.46 -6.98
C PHE A 71 -5.33 6.02 -6.57
N TRP A 72 -4.49 5.08 -6.94
CA TRP A 72 -4.67 3.69 -6.55
C TRP A 72 -4.33 3.48 -5.08
N PRO A 73 -5.30 3.13 -4.23
CA PRO A 73 -5.00 2.78 -2.85
C PRO A 73 -4.23 1.46 -2.81
N MET A 74 -3.23 1.38 -1.95
CA MET A 74 -2.42 0.17 -1.77
C MET A 74 -2.42 -0.22 -0.30
N SER A 75 -2.67 -1.50 0.00
CA SER A 75 -2.65 -2.04 1.35
C SER A 75 -1.74 -3.25 1.43
N LEU A 76 -0.99 -3.32 2.54
CA LEU A 76 -0.12 -4.45 2.82
C LEU A 76 -0.93 -5.65 3.34
N ASN A 77 -0.27 -6.78 3.43
CA ASN A 77 -0.71 -8.08 3.89
C ASN A 77 -0.97 -8.17 5.42
N LEU A 78 -1.77 -7.27 5.92
CA LEU A 78 -2.23 -7.28 7.32
C LEU A 78 -3.47 -8.17 7.47
N ASN A 79 -4.01 -8.29 8.67
CA ASN A 79 -5.23 -9.06 8.86
C ASN A 79 -6.37 -8.56 7.95
N PRO A 80 -7.14 -9.44 7.30
CA PRO A 80 -8.21 -9.04 6.37
C PRO A 80 -9.24 -8.08 6.96
N ALA A 81 -9.66 -8.29 8.20
CA ALA A 81 -10.63 -7.41 8.87
C ALA A 81 -10.04 -6.01 9.12
N TYR A 82 -8.74 -5.96 9.46
CA TYR A 82 -8.04 -4.69 9.61
C TYR A 82 -7.93 -3.96 8.27
N VAL A 83 -7.48 -4.66 7.21
CA VAL A 83 -7.36 -4.10 5.86
C VAL A 83 -8.70 -3.61 5.32
N ALA A 84 -9.81 -4.27 5.66
CA ALA A 84 -11.15 -3.79 5.28
C ALA A 84 -11.42 -2.35 5.74
N SER A 85 -10.86 -1.93 6.89
CA SER A 85 -10.98 -0.56 7.40
C SER A 85 -10.28 0.50 6.52
N HIS A 86 -9.32 0.09 5.70
CA HIS A 86 -8.62 0.98 4.78
C HIS A 86 -9.55 1.54 3.70
N TRP A 87 -10.54 0.73 3.26
CA TRP A 87 -11.52 1.19 2.28
C TRP A 87 -12.38 2.34 2.79
N GLU A 88 -12.67 2.39 4.09
CA GLU A 88 -13.37 3.52 4.70
C GLU A 88 -12.56 4.82 4.56
N SER A 89 -11.24 4.74 4.76
CA SER A 89 -10.36 5.89 4.55
C SER A 89 -10.38 6.38 3.10
N VAL A 90 -10.39 5.47 2.14
CA VAL A 90 -10.50 5.80 0.71
C VAL A 90 -11.84 6.51 0.42
N LYS A 91 -12.96 5.99 0.95
CA LYS A 91 -14.28 6.61 0.77
C LYS A 91 -14.35 8.01 1.38
N ILE A 92 -13.83 8.18 2.59
CA ILE A 92 -13.75 9.49 3.25
C ILE A 92 -12.97 10.49 2.39
N GLY A 93 -11.83 10.07 1.85
CA GLY A 93 -11.04 10.91 0.96
C GLY A 93 -11.77 11.27 -0.32
N ALA A 94 -12.36 10.28 -0.99
CA ALA A 94 -13.11 10.47 -2.23
C ALA A 94 -14.29 11.42 -2.08
N ALA A 95 -15.00 11.34 -0.96
CA ALA A 95 -16.13 12.24 -0.66
C ALA A 95 -15.72 13.72 -0.61
N ARG A 96 -14.47 14.03 -0.16
CA ARG A 96 -13.96 15.41 -0.11
C ARG A 96 -13.85 16.07 -1.49
N SER A 97 -13.72 15.28 -2.54
CA SER A 97 -13.58 15.75 -3.93
C SER A 97 -14.76 15.34 -4.83
N GLY A 98 -15.86 14.83 -4.24
CA GLY A 98 -17.03 14.38 -4.99
C GLY A 98 -16.77 13.14 -5.88
N ARG A 99 -15.73 12.36 -5.59
CA ARG A 99 -15.38 11.16 -6.37
C ARG A 99 -16.09 9.93 -5.81
N THR A 100 -16.34 8.97 -6.69
CA THR A 100 -16.78 7.62 -6.32
C THR A 100 -15.62 6.65 -6.53
N PRO A 101 -15.00 6.12 -5.46
CA PRO A 101 -13.87 5.23 -5.60
C PRO A 101 -14.33 3.84 -6.04
N ARG A 102 -13.51 3.15 -6.84
CA ARG A 102 -13.79 1.79 -7.33
C ARG A 102 -12.90 0.79 -6.61
N ARG A 103 -13.47 -0.29 -6.09
CA ARG A 103 -12.68 -1.37 -5.46
C ARG A 103 -11.69 -2.01 -6.43
N ALA A 104 -11.99 -2.03 -7.73
CA ALA A 104 -11.10 -2.54 -8.76
C ALA A 104 -9.74 -1.77 -8.85
N ASP A 105 -9.67 -0.55 -8.34
CA ASP A 105 -8.44 0.24 -8.31
C ASP A 105 -7.61 -0.01 -7.03
N TRP A 106 -8.17 -0.71 -6.05
CA TRP A 106 -7.49 -1.03 -4.81
C TRP A 106 -6.51 -2.20 -5.01
N ARG A 107 -5.27 -1.99 -4.64
CA ARG A 107 -4.19 -3.00 -4.71
C ARG A 107 -3.92 -3.56 -3.32
N LEU A 108 -4.05 -4.89 -3.21
CA LEU A 108 -3.79 -5.63 -1.98
C LEU A 108 -2.59 -6.54 -2.17
N VAL A 109 -1.67 -6.51 -1.24
CA VAL A 109 -0.60 -7.51 -1.13
C VAL A 109 -1.11 -8.64 -0.25
N ARG A 110 -0.87 -9.89 -0.68
CA ARG A 110 -1.17 -11.10 0.09
C ARG A 110 -0.09 -12.14 -0.10
N GLU A 111 0.30 -12.79 0.95
CA GLU A 111 1.04 -14.05 0.85
C GLU A 111 0.09 -15.13 0.38
N ILE A 112 0.55 -15.88 -0.61
CA ILE A 112 -0.21 -17.00 -1.19
C ILE A 112 0.71 -18.20 -1.25
N PHE A 113 0.23 -19.35 -0.76
CA PHE A 113 0.94 -20.62 -0.90
C PHE A 113 -0.05 -21.73 -1.22
N VAL A 114 0.20 -22.44 -2.31
CA VAL A 114 -0.67 -23.53 -2.79
C VAL A 114 0.12 -24.84 -2.82
N ALA A 115 -0.44 -25.91 -2.29
CA ALA A 115 0.07 -27.26 -2.40
C ALA A 115 -1.07 -28.25 -2.69
N ASP A 116 -0.77 -29.51 -2.88
CA ASP A 116 -1.80 -30.51 -3.24
C ASP A 116 -2.87 -30.67 -2.13
N THR A 117 -2.51 -30.45 -0.87
CA THR A 117 -3.42 -30.50 0.27
C THR A 117 -3.25 -29.29 1.19
N ASP A 118 -4.29 -28.93 1.93
CA ASP A 118 -4.24 -27.84 2.91
C ASP A 118 -3.20 -28.10 4.01
N ALA A 119 -3.07 -29.35 4.47
CA ALA A 119 -2.10 -29.73 5.48
C ALA A 119 -0.65 -29.56 4.98
N GLU A 120 -0.39 -29.93 3.74
CA GLU A 120 0.92 -29.74 3.12
C GLU A 120 1.21 -28.26 2.88
N ALA A 121 0.25 -27.51 2.37
CA ALA A 121 0.39 -26.06 2.17
C ALA A 121 0.73 -25.35 3.48
N MET A 122 0.04 -25.67 4.57
CA MET A 122 0.32 -25.12 5.89
C MET A 122 1.72 -25.46 6.38
N ARG A 123 2.12 -26.74 6.28
CA ARG A 123 3.45 -27.20 6.69
C ARG A 123 4.58 -26.53 5.91
N LEU A 124 4.43 -26.40 4.59
CA LEU A 124 5.45 -25.83 3.71
C LEU A 124 5.50 -24.28 3.76
N SER A 125 4.39 -23.62 3.99
CA SER A 125 4.37 -22.16 4.12
C SER A 125 4.88 -21.70 5.48
N ALA A 126 4.23 -22.08 6.56
CA ALA A 126 4.58 -21.64 7.91
C ALA A 126 5.92 -22.24 8.38
N GLY A 127 6.19 -23.52 8.09
CA GLY A 127 7.46 -24.18 8.42
C GLY A 127 8.58 -23.98 7.38
N GLY A 128 8.29 -23.30 6.27
CA GLY A 128 9.26 -23.07 5.19
C GLY A 128 9.85 -21.66 5.17
N MET A 129 10.29 -21.23 3.98
CA MET A 129 10.95 -19.93 3.81
C MET A 129 10.03 -18.74 4.15
N MET A 130 8.72 -18.85 3.85
CA MET A 130 7.75 -17.78 4.21
C MET A 130 7.66 -17.62 5.73
N GLY A 131 7.56 -18.74 6.47
CA GLY A 131 7.51 -18.70 7.93
C GLY A 131 8.81 -18.17 8.53
N ARG A 132 9.95 -18.61 8.04
CA ARG A 132 11.25 -18.06 8.48
C ARG A 132 11.38 -16.56 8.24
N MET A 133 10.98 -16.08 7.07
CA MET A 133 11.02 -14.64 6.78
C MET A 133 10.07 -13.85 7.68
N MET A 134 8.89 -14.42 8.00
CA MET A 134 7.97 -13.83 8.96
C MET A 134 8.59 -13.77 10.35
N GLU A 135 9.14 -14.88 10.86
CA GLU A 135 9.71 -14.99 12.19
C GLU A 135 10.98 -14.16 12.37
N GLU A 136 11.92 -14.27 11.42
CA GLU A 136 13.26 -13.65 11.55
C GLU A 136 13.25 -12.16 11.17
N TYR A 137 12.28 -11.69 10.38
CA TYR A 137 12.28 -10.33 9.87
C TYR A 137 10.98 -9.56 10.11
N PHE A 138 9.83 -10.02 9.59
CA PHE A 138 8.62 -9.19 9.61
C PHE A 138 8.02 -9.04 11.01
N LEU A 139 7.92 -10.08 11.82
CA LEU A 139 7.38 -9.96 13.17
C LEU A 139 8.25 -9.05 14.05
N PRO A 140 9.58 -9.17 14.10
CA PRO A 140 10.42 -8.23 14.82
C PRO A 140 10.30 -6.79 14.30
N LEU A 141 10.22 -6.61 12.98
CA LEU A 141 10.04 -5.30 12.36
C LEU A 141 8.71 -4.65 12.78
N LEU A 142 7.61 -5.38 12.64
CA LEU A 142 6.28 -4.88 13.02
C LEU A 142 6.18 -4.61 14.53
N ALA A 143 6.79 -5.45 15.36
CA ALA A 143 6.86 -5.22 16.80
C ALA A 143 7.61 -3.93 17.14
N SER A 144 8.72 -3.63 16.46
CA SER A 144 9.49 -2.40 16.66
C SER A 144 8.70 -1.11 16.38
N PHE A 145 7.71 -1.20 15.49
CA PHE A 145 6.77 -0.12 15.17
C PHE A 145 5.45 -0.19 15.95
N GLN A 146 5.28 -1.16 16.84
CA GLN A 146 4.02 -1.43 17.55
C GLN A 146 2.86 -1.77 16.60
N PHE A 147 3.15 -2.47 15.51
CA PHE A 147 2.19 -2.84 14.47
C PHE A 147 1.72 -4.29 14.52
N THR A 148 2.13 -5.06 15.56
CA THR A 148 1.69 -6.46 15.74
C THR A 148 0.17 -6.57 15.82
N GLU A 149 -0.50 -5.57 16.41
CA GLU A 149 -1.97 -5.51 16.47
C GLU A 149 -2.64 -5.59 15.11
N PHE A 150 -1.98 -5.14 14.03
CA PHE A 150 -2.54 -5.13 12.68
C PHE A 150 -2.59 -6.52 12.03
N LEU A 151 -1.89 -7.48 12.63
CA LEU A 151 -1.93 -8.89 12.21
C LEU A 151 -2.99 -9.71 12.94
N LYS A 152 -3.57 -9.18 14.02
CA LYS A 152 -4.51 -9.92 14.85
C LYS A 152 -5.91 -9.94 14.24
N HIS A 153 -6.52 -11.13 14.20
CA HIS A 153 -7.94 -11.27 13.84
C HIS A 153 -8.86 -10.88 15.01
N ASP A 154 -8.35 -11.00 16.24
CA ASP A 154 -8.99 -10.58 17.48
C ASP A 154 -7.98 -9.77 18.30
N PRO A 155 -8.31 -8.54 18.72
CA PRO A 155 -7.43 -7.70 19.54
C PRO A 155 -6.99 -8.33 20.87
N SER A 156 -7.74 -9.29 21.40
CA SER A 156 -7.41 -9.99 22.66
C SER A 156 -6.25 -10.98 22.53
N VAL A 157 -5.86 -11.36 21.32
CA VAL A 157 -4.73 -12.27 21.09
C VAL A 157 -3.44 -11.63 21.60
N PRO A 158 -2.66 -12.28 22.48
CA PRO A 158 -1.37 -11.77 22.92
C PRO A 158 -0.40 -11.59 21.75
N ASP A 159 0.49 -10.60 21.82
CA ASP A 159 1.48 -10.37 20.76
C ASP A 159 2.40 -11.58 20.52
N GLY A 160 2.74 -12.30 21.60
CA GLY A 160 3.58 -13.50 21.53
C GLY A 160 2.93 -14.70 20.82
N ASP A 161 1.61 -14.68 20.67
CA ASP A 161 0.87 -15.73 19.96
C ASP A 161 0.73 -15.46 18.45
N VAL A 162 1.18 -14.28 18.00
CA VAL A 162 1.22 -13.93 16.59
C VAL A 162 2.48 -14.53 15.97
N THR A 163 2.41 -15.80 15.61
CA THR A 163 3.47 -16.62 15.02
C THR A 163 3.31 -16.74 13.49
N PRO A 164 4.28 -17.32 12.77
CA PRO A 164 4.10 -17.66 11.35
C PRO A 164 2.88 -18.55 11.10
N GLU A 165 2.61 -19.53 11.96
CA GLU A 165 1.43 -20.40 11.86
C GLU A 165 0.13 -19.64 12.08
N TYR A 166 0.14 -18.70 13.03
CA TYR A 166 -0.98 -17.78 13.22
C TYR A 166 -1.25 -16.97 11.96
N CYS A 167 -0.21 -16.38 11.36
CA CYS A 167 -0.33 -15.59 10.13
C CYS A 167 -0.82 -16.45 8.96
N ALA A 168 -0.33 -17.68 8.84
CA ALA A 168 -0.77 -18.60 7.79
C ALA A 168 -2.27 -18.96 7.91
N ARG A 169 -2.79 -19.03 9.14
CA ARG A 169 -4.21 -19.33 9.38
C ARG A 169 -5.15 -18.14 9.23
N HIS A 170 -4.70 -16.94 9.56
CA HIS A 170 -5.58 -15.78 9.69
C HIS A 170 -5.31 -14.67 8.68
N ASN A 171 -4.11 -14.62 8.10
CA ASN A 171 -3.68 -13.50 7.27
C ASN A 171 -3.31 -13.90 5.84
N TRP A 172 -2.81 -15.13 5.63
CA TRP A 172 -2.35 -15.60 4.33
C TRP A 172 -3.42 -16.41 3.59
N LEU A 173 -3.27 -16.55 2.30
CA LEU A 173 -4.06 -17.46 1.47
C LEU A 173 -3.25 -18.75 1.29
N VAL A 174 -3.46 -19.72 2.18
CA VAL A 174 -2.71 -20.97 2.25
C VAL A 174 -3.66 -22.14 2.17
N GLY A 175 -3.41 -23.05 1.23
CA GLY A 175 -4.24 -24.25 1.10
C GLY A 175 -4.05 -24.95 -0.23
N SER A 176 -4.94 -25.92 -0.46
CA SER A 176 -5.09 -26.58 -1.76
C SER A 176 -5.65 -25.61 -2.81
N PRO A 177 -5.55 -25.90 -4.11
CA PRO A 177 -6.14 -25.05 -5.16
C PRO A 177 -7.63 -24.73 -4.90
N GLY A 178 -8.39 -25.69 -4.39
CA GLY A 178 -9.80 -25.48 -4.06
C GLY A 178 -10.01 -24.52 -2.90
N THR A 179 -9.17 -24.57 -1.88
CA THR A 179 -9.23 -23.69 -0.70
C THR A 179 -8.83 -22.25 -1.06
N VAL A 180 -7.77 -22.10 -1.84
CA VAL A 180 -7.25 -20.74 -2.18
C VAL A 180 -8.09 -20.03 -3.23
N ALA A 181 -8.83 -20.77 -4.08
CA ALA A 181 -9.67 -20.19 -5.13
C ALA A 181 -11.07 -19.73 -4.64
N ASN A 182 -11.49 -20.14 -3.44
CA ASN A 182 -12.78 -19.79 -2.83
C ASN A 182 -12.62 -18.67 -1.79
#